data_d0e4dc0c6f59b01be6ff8867d3ab41ea
#
_entry.id   d0e4dc0c6f59b01be6ff8867d3ab41ea
#
_cell.length_a   1.000
_cell.length_b   1.000
_cell.length_c   1.000
_cell.angle_alpha   90.00
_cell.angle_beta   90.00
_cell.angle_gamma   90.00
#
_symmetry.space_group_name_H-M   'P 1'
#
loop_
_entity.id
_entity.type
_entity.pdbx_description
1 polymer ?
#
loop_
_entity_poly.entity_id
_entity_poly.type
_entity_poly.pdbx_seq_one_letter_code
_entity_poly.pdbx_strand_id
1 'polypeptide(L)'
;MSKEKNKRTLSESVAHLPEHGPVVDGREVLLSLKNVDITFGKGDNAVRAVKNASFDIFKGETFSLVGESGSGKTTIGRAVIRVNPCAAGEIQYKGVRISGKTKKSLDREVIRNIQMVFQDPAASLNERATVDYIVSEGLYNFKLYENEADRVAKVEKIIEDVGLLPEHMTRYPHEFSGGQRQRIGLARAMVMEPELVIADEPISALDVSIRAQVLNLLKKFQKERNITYLIIAHDLSIVRFISDRIGVIYKGDIVEIADAEELFDFPLHPYTRSLISAIPIPAPQLEKNKVLFTYDPSVHDYSEDKPELVDIGHNHFIFGNKKEIEEYKAIRESGKSVKSITILQPGQEAPVKEEKAVSNEPILEAPRFDTGSKWYTALSFVLSIPGLIAGQIFKKKNHIRNYKACKKGAIAGLITKFAIVGLFGLALLSALL
;
A
#
# COMPACT_ATOMS: atom_id res chain seq x y z
N MET A 1 -16.53 25.73 40.17
CA MET A 1 -16.29 24.48 39.44
C MET A 1 -15.32 24.81 38.31
N SER A 2 -14.06 24.48 38.57
CA SER A 2 -12.90 24.84 37.73
C SER A 2 -12.81 23.89 36.53
N LYS A 3 -12.75 24.45 35.31
CA LYS A 3 -12.42 23.72 34.11
C LYS A 3 -10.91 23.52 34.07
N GLU A 4 -10.44 22.37 34.54
CA GLU A 4 -9.09 21.90 34.27
C GLU A 4 -8.91 21.68 32.76
N LYS A 5 -8.26 22.62 32.12
CA LYS A 5 -7.72 22.45 30.79
C LYS A 5 -6.59 21.44 30.88
N ASN A 6 -6.84 20.24 30.37
CA ASN A 6 -5.86 19.20 30.14
C ASN A 6 -4.76 19.73 29.20
N LYS A 7 -3.73 20.35 29.78
CA LYS A 7 -2.49 20.70 29.09
C LYS A 7 -1.77 19.37 28.82
N ARG A 8 -1.99 18.79 27.63
CA ARG A 8 -1.06 17.80 27.11
C ARG A 8 0.33 18.44 27.12
N THR A 9 1.17 17.99 28.03
CA THR A 9 2.59 18.30 28.08
C THR A 9 3.17 17.97 26.70
N LEU A 10 3.53 19.00 25.94
CA LEU A 10 4.40 18.90 24.80
C LEU A 10 5.71 18.35 25.35
N SER A 11 6.00 17.07 25.07
CA SER A 11 7.34 16.54 25.28
C SER A 11 8.31 17.49 24.62
N GLU A 12 9.36 17.90 25.32
CA GLU A 12 10.40 18.77 24.80
C GLU A 12 10.85 18.20 23.44
N SER A 13 10.46 18.85 22.34
CA SER A 13 10.78 18.38 21.02
C SER A 13 12.28 18.54 20.83
N VAL A 14 12.97 17.41 20.72
CA VAL A 14 14.39 17.34 20.36
C VAL A 14 14.62 18.16 19.10
N ALA A 15 15.71 18.94 19.06
CA ALA A 15 16.00 19.82 17.93
C ALA A 15 16.66 19.08 16.77
N HIS A 16 17.36 17.98 17.07
CA HIS A 16 18.15 17.18 16.13
C HIS A 16 17.99 15.69 16.39
N LEU A 17 18.22 14.88 15.37
CA LEU A 17 18.26 13.43 15.48
C LEU A 17 19.54 12.99 16.19
N PRO A 18 19.51 11.94 17.03
CA PRO A 18 20.72 11.29 17.53
C PRO A 18 21.44 10.56 16.38
N GLU A 19 22.71 10.29 16.58
CA GLU A 19 23.52 9.53 15.62
C GLU A 19 23.01 8.09 15.51
N HIS A 20 22.67 7.50 16.68
CA HIS A 20 22.19 6.12 16.78
C HIS A 20 20.79 6.08 17.40
N GLY A 21 20.02 5.06 17.01
CA GLY A 21 18.73 4.73 17.61
C GLY A 21 18.88 3.87 18.87
N PRO A 22 17.77 3.58 19.58
CA PRO A 22 17.77 2.63 20.67
C PRO A 22 18.12 1.22 20.18
N VAL A 23 18.72 0.42 21.06
CA VAL A 23 19.11 -0.97 20.76
C VAL A 23 18.12 -1.91 21.42
N VAL A 24 17.54 -2.82 20.63
CA VAL A 24 16.65 -3.89 21.08
C VAL A 24 17.24 -5.21 20.57
N ASP A 25 17.43 -6.19 21.43
CA ASP A 25 18.03 -7.50 21.11
C ASP A 25 19.33 -7.41 20.32
N GLY A 26 20.20 -6.44 20.68
CA GLY A 26 21.50 -6.21 20.04
C GLY A 26 21.42 -5.53 18.67
N ARG A 27 20.23 -5.14 18.17
CA ARG A 27 20.04 -4.45 16.90
C ARG A 27 19.58 -3.01 17.12
N GLU A 28 20.13 -2.07 16.34
CA GLU A 28 19.75 -0.66 16.37
C GLU A 28 18.38 -0.48 15.71
N VAL A 29 17.39 0.06 16.44
CA VAL A 29 16.05 0.40 15.91
C VAL A 29 16.14 1.73 15.19
N LEU A 30 15.91 1.72 13.87
CA LEU A 30 15.90 2.93 13.06
C LEU A 30 14.51 3.59 13.06
N LEU A 31 13.46 2.81 12.85
CA LEU A 31 12.07 3.28 12.83
C LEU A 31 11.23 2.44 13.78
N SER A 32 10.37 3.09 14.58
CA SER A 32 9.42 2.41 15.48
C SER A 32 8.04 3.02 15.34
N LEU A 33 7.04 2.17 15.14
CA LEU A 33 5.63 2.51 15.22
C LEU A 33 5.09 1.98 16.55
N LYS A 34 4.40 2.83 17.34
CA LYS A 34 3.85 2.47 18.63
C LYS A 34 2.38 2.83 18.69
N ASN A 35 1.52 1.82 18.66
CA ASN A 35 0.06 1.95 18.73
C ASN A 35 -0.50 2.97 17.74
N VAL A 36 -0.02 2.93 16.49
CA VAL A 36 -0.35 3.92 15.47
C VAL A 36 -1.73 3.68 14.90
N ASP A 37 -2.59 4.68 15.04
CA ASP A 37 -3.89 4.76 14.37
C ASP A 37 -3.87 5.81 13.28
N ILE A 38 -4.44 5.46 12.11
CA ILE A 38 -4.62 6.42 11.02
C ILE A 38 -6.08 6.36 10.58
N THR A 39 -6.75 7.52 10.66
CA THR A 39 -8.18 7.64 10.35
C THR A 39 -8.39 8.74 9.31
N PHE A 40 -9.18 8.44 8.30
CA PHE A 40 -9.62 9.38 7.28
C PHE A 40 -11.09 9.74 7.48
N GLY A 41 -11.47 10.96 7.13
CA GLY A 41 -12.82 11.46 7.34
C GLY A 41 -13.07 11.99 8.75
N LYS A 42 -14.32 12.35 9.04
CA LYS A 42 -14.75 12.88 10.35
C LYS A 42 -16.15 12.36 10.67
N GLY A 43 -16.47 12.27 11.97
CA GLY A 43 -17.78 11.83 12.45
C GLY A 43 -18.10 10.41 11.97
N ASP A 44 -19.35 10.16 11.60
CA ASP A 44 -19.87 8.84 11.22
C ASP A 44 -19.25 8.27 9.93
N ASN A 45 -18.60 9.11 9.11
CA ASN A 45 -17.90 8.70 7.90
C ASN A 45 -16.39 8.49 8.12
N ALA A 46 -15.93 8.42 9.36
CA ALA A 46 -14.52 8.17 9.67
C ALA A 46 -14.16 6.72 9.40
N VAL A 47 -13.14 6.51 8.55
CA VAL A 47 -12.59 5.18 8.24
C VAL A 47 -11.24 5.03 8.91
N ARG A 48 -11.12 4.10 9.84
CA ARG A 48 -9.87 3.74 10.52
C ARG A 48 -9.08 2.80 9.61
N ALA A 49 -8.18 3.37 8.82
CA ALA A 49 -7.41 2.66 7.80
C ALA A 49 -6.23 1.86 8.39
N VAL A 50 -5.69 2.29 9.53
CA VAL A 50 -4.67 1.57 10.31
C VAL A 50 -5.09 1.58 11.76
N LYS A 51 -4.93 0.45 12.44
CA LYS A 51 -5.44 0.21 13.78
C LYS A 51 -4.33 -0.34 14.65
N ASN A 52 -3.92 0.45 15.63
CA ASN A 52 -2.97 0.05 16.68
C ASN A 52 -1.67 -0.60 16.13
N ALA A 53 -1.19 -0.15 14.97
CA ALA A 53 -0.01 -0.73 14.36
C ALA A 53 1.24 -0.49 15.21
N SER A 54 1.94 -1.58 15.57
CA SER A 54 3.13 -1.54 16.41
C SER A 54 4.17 -2.50 15.85
N PHE A 55 5.33 -1.97 15.42
CA PHE A 55 6.49 -2.75 14.99
C PHE A 55 7.72 -1.87 14.90
N ASP A 56 8.89 -2.50 14.93
CA ASP A 56 10.18 -1.86 14.77
C ASP A 56 10.82 -2.28 13.44
N ILE A 57 11.59 -1.36 12.85
CA ILE A 57 12.47 -1.62 11.70
C ILE A 57 13.90 -1.34 12.14
N PHE A 58 14.77 -2.33 11.97
CA PHE A 58 16.17 -2.24 12.38
C PHE A 58 17.02 -1.61 11.28
N LYS A 59 18.11 -0.98 11.68
CA LYS A 59 19.05 -0.36 10.75
C LYS A 59 19.67 -1.38 9.81
N GLY A 60 19.66 -1.08 8.52
CA GLY A 60 20.20 -1.95 7.47
C GLY A 60 19.33 -3.12 7.06
N GLU A 61 18.15 -3.35 7.72
CA GLU A 61 17.25 -4.41 7.30
C GLU A 61 16.30 -3.99 6.17
N THR A 62 15.82 -4.96 5.44
CA THR A 62 14.65 -4.84 4.56
C THR A 62 13.44 -5.43 5.28
N PHE A 63 12.58 -4.56 5.78
CA PHE A 63 11.26 -4.92 6.33
C PHE A 63 10.21 -4.77 5.25
N SER A 64 9.45 -5.83 4.97
CA SER A 64 8.36 -5.76 3.99
C SER A 64 6.99 -5.82 4.66
N LEU A 65 6.08 -4.96 4.21
CA LEU A 65 4.69 -4.93 4.66
C LEU A 65 3.80 -5.45 3.53
N VAL A 66 3.11 -6.56 3.77
CA VAL A 66 2.30 -7.27 2.77
C VAL A 66 0.84 -7.38 3.18
N GLY A 67 -0.05 -7.52 2.21
CA GLY A 67 -1.50 -7.69 2.40
C GLY A 67 -2.27 -7.24 1.16
N GLU A 68 -3.58 -7.44 1.16
CA GLU A 68 -4.47 -7.05 0.05
C GLU A 68 -4.47 -5.54 -0.22
N SER A 69 -4.93 -5.16 -1.42
CA SER A 69 -5.14 -3.75 -1.76
C SER A 69 -6.14 -3.11 -0.80
N GLY A 70 -5.82 -1.91 -0.29
CA GLY A 70 -6.65 -1.21 0.68
C GLY A 70 -6.46 -1.66 2.15
N SER A 71 -5.55 -2.58 2.47
CA SER A 71 -5.29 -3.02 3.84
C SER A 71 -4.59 -1.98 4.74
N GLY A 72 -4.09 -0.87 4.19
CA GLY A 72 -3.44 0.20 4.97
C GLY A 72 -1.93 0.35 4.75
N LYS A 73 -1.28 -0.47 3.92
CA LYS A 73 0.19 -0.45 3.68
C LYS A 73 0.73 0.91 3.25
N THR A 74 0.25 1.42 2.12
CA THR A 74 0.63 2.75 1.61
C THR A 74 0.30 3.86 2.60
N THR A 75 -0.78 3.69 3.38
CA THR A 75 -1.18 4.63 4.43
C THR A 75 -0.12 4.72 5.53
N ILE A 76 0.46 3.59 5.95
CA ILE A 76 1.58 3.54 6.90
C ILE A 76 2.81 4.23 6.30
N GLY A 77 3.23 3.87 5.08
CA GLY A 77 4.37 4.49 4.41
C GLY A 77 4.23 6.02 4.34
N ARG A 78 3.05 6.51 3.96
CA ARG A 78 2.75 7.95 3.92
C ARG A 78 2.70 8.61 5.30
N ALA A 79 2.40 7.86 6.36
CA ALA A 79 2.45 8.40 7.72
C ALA A 79 3.91 8.53 8.20
N VAL A 80 4.80 7.61 7.84
CA VAL A 80 6.23 7.69 8.16
C VAL A 80 6.87 8.95 7.54
N ILE A 81 6.57 9.25 6.27
CA ILE A 81 7.01 10.51 5.63
C ILE A 81 6.14 11.71 6.01
N ARG A 82 5.20 11.55 6.96
CA ARG A 82 4.38 12.61 7.55
C ARG A 82 3.37 13.28 6.61
N VAL A 83 3.04 12.64 5.50
CA VAL A 83 1.95 13.04 4.61
C VAL A 83 0.59 12.76 5.25
N ASN A 84 0.44 11.59 5.88
CA ASN A 84 -0.76 11.24 6.63
C ASN A 84 -0.54 11.48 8.12
N PRO A 85 -1.42 12.24 8.81
CA PRO A 85 -1.31 12.41 10.24
C PRO A 85 -1.77 11.14 10.99
N CYS A 86 -1.11 10.83 12.11
CA CYS A 86 -1.58 9.81 13.04
C CYS A 86 -2.74 10.36 13.88
N ALA A 87 -3.81 9.60 14.01
CA ALA A 87 -4.94 9.90 14.88
C ALA A 87 -4.60 9.58 16.36
N ALA A 88 -3.85 8.49 16.58
CA ALA A 88 -3.31 8.10 17.89
C ALA A 88 -1.95 7.41 17.70
N GLY A 89 -1.26 7.16 18.81
CA GLY A 89 0.06 6.55 18.82
C GLY A 89 1.16 7.50 18.35
N GLU A 90 2.33 6.93 18.10
CA GLU A 90 3.49 7.70 17.67
C GLU A 90 4.39 6.92 16.71
N ILE A 91 5.05 7.65 15.82
CA ILE A 91 6.13 7.16 14.97
C ILE A 91 7.41 7.79 15.47
N GLN A 92 8.40 6.95 15.75
CA GLN A 92 9.73 7.36 16.21
C GLN A 92 10.77 6.99 15.15
N TYR A 93 11.71 7.90 14.90
CA TYR A 93 12.89 7.68 14.08
C TYR A 93 14.13 7.87 14.93
N LYS A 94 14.99 6.85 15.03
CA LYS A 94 16.12 6.81 15.98
C LYS A 94 15.70 7.15 17.43
N GLY A 95 14.53 6.64 17.85
CA GLY A 95 13.96 6.90 19.17
C GLY A 95 13.33 8.28 19.37
N VAL A 96 13.43 9.18 18.39
CA VAL A 96 12.83 10.51 18.43
C VAL A 96 11.47 10.49 17.74
N ARG A 97 10.44 10.99 18.44
CA ARG A 97 9.10 11.11 17.86
C ARG A 97 9.10 12.08 16.67
N ILE A 98 8.70 11.59 15.51
CA ILE A 98 8.57 12.35 14.27
C ILE A 98 7.11 12.61 13.88
N SER A 99 6.14 11.90 14.48
CA SER A 99 4.70 12.12 14.23
C SER A 99 4.18 13.36 14.96
N GLY A 100 3.21 14.07 14.34
CA GLY A 100 2.62 15.28 14.89
C GLY A 100 3.45 16.52 14.63
N LYS A 101 3.36 17.53 15.52
CA LYS A 101 4.10 18.80 15.41
C LYS A 101 5.53 18.61 15.90
N THR A 102 6.50 18.98 15.07
CA THR A 102 7.93 18.89 15.35
C THR A 102 8.61 20.24 15.06
N LYS A 103 9.87 20.40 15.47
CA LYS A 103 10.67 21.59 15.13
C LYS A 103 11.08 21.54 13.65
N LYS A 104 11.19 22.68 12.99
CA LYS A 104 11.59 22.77 11.58
C LYS A 104 12.98 22.18 11.29
N SER A 105 13.90 22.23 12.26
CA SER A 105 15.24 21.61 12.13
C SER A 105 15.11 20.10 12.03
N LEU A 106 14.35 19.49 12.96
CA LEU A 106 14.09 18.04 12.96
C LEU A 106 13.32 17.61 11.70
N ASP A 107 12.32 18.40 11.26
CA ASP A 107 11.59 18.12 10.01
C ASP A 107 12.54 18.03 8.82
N ARG A 108 13.50 18.93 8.75
CA ARG A 108 14.47 18.99 7.66
C ARG A 108 15.39 17.76 7.66
N GLU A 109 15.85 17.33 8.84
CA GLU A 109 16.66 16.12 8.99
C GLU A 109 15.87 14.85 8.62
N VAL A 110 14.62 14.74 9.08
CA VAL A 110 13.74 13.61 8.75
C VAL A 110 13.50 13.53 7.24
N ILE A 111 13.17 14.65 6.58
CA ILE A 111 12.94 14.67 5.13
C ILE A 111 14.21 14.27 4.36
N ARG A 112 15.40 14.64 4.83
CA ARG A 112 16.67 14.25 4.20
C ARG A 112 16.92 12.75 4.33
N ASN A 113 16.71 12.20 5.52
CA ASN A 113 17.12 10.84 5.86
C ASN A 113 16.06 9.78 5.51
N ILE A 114 14.80 10.17 5.32
CA ILE A 114 13.70 9.27 4.94
C ILE A 114 13.18 9.67 3.56
N GLN A 115 13.37 8.81 2.58
CA GLN A 115 12.90 9.04 1.21
C GLN A 115 11.83 8.02 0.81
N MET A 116 11.00 8.37 -0.17
CA MET A 116 9.95 7.49 -0.68
C MET A 116 10.03 7.34 -2.19
N VAL A 117 9.98 6.08 -2.64
CA VAL A 117 9.78 5.69 -4.03
C VAL A 117 8.31 5.31 -4.19
N PHE A 118 7.60 6.04 -5.04
CA PHE A 118 6.15 5.88 -5.22
C PHE A 118 5.79 4.78 -6.21
N GLN A 119 4.60 4.24 -6.07
CA GLN A 119 4.03 3.17 -6.88
C GLN A 119 3.92 3.54 -8.37
N ASP A 120 3.49 4.78 -8.65
CA ASP A 120 3.37 5.29 -10.02
C ASP A 120 4.51 6.29 -10.31
N PRO A 121 5.54 5.86 -11.05
CA PRO A 121 6.64 6.75 -11.41
C PRO A 121 6.19 7.89 -12.34
N ALA A 122 5.19 7.67 -13.20
CA ALA A 122 4.71 8.72 -14.09
C ALA A 122 4.02 9.85 -13.32
N ALA A 123 3.17 9.51 -12.36
CA ALA A 123 2.52 10.51 -11.51
C ALA A 123 3.48 11.21 -10.52
N SER A 124 4.65 10.60 -10.24
CA SER A 124 5.60 11.12 -9.24
C SER A 124 6.72 11.98 -9.83
N LEU A 125 6.92 11.98 -11.14
CA LEU A 125 7.97 12.76 -11.81
C LEU A 125 7.35 13.98 -12.51
N ASN A 126 8.07 15.10 -12.50
CA ASN A 126 7.65 16.30 -13.22
C ASN A 126 7.97 16.14 -14.72
N GLU A 127 6.96 15.89 -15.54
CA GLU A 127 7.09 15.68 -16.99
C GLU A 127 7.67 16.90 -17.74
N ARG A 128 7.75 18.09 -17.11
CA ARG A 128 8.29 19.32 -17.67
C ARG A 128 9.73 19.61 -17.28
N ALA A 129 10.32 18.78 -16.45
CA ALA A 129 11.68 18.91 -15.97
C ALA A 129 12.57 17.81 -16.56
N THR A 130 13.84 18.11 -16.79
CA THR A 130 14.84 17.13 -17.21
C THR A 130 15.14 16.15 -16.08
N VAL A 131 15.67 14.98 -16.42
CA VAL A 131 16.12 13.98 -15.43
C VAL A 131 17.16 14.58 -14.49
N ASP A 132 18.11 15.36 -15.00
CA ASP A 132 19.09 16.07 -14.17
C ASP A 132 18.41 16.94 -13.10
N TYR A 133 17.45 17.76 -13.49
CA TYR A 133 16.73 18.62 -12.54
C TYR A 133 15.94 17.82 -11.50
N ILE A 134 15.23 16.76 -11.94
CA ILE A 134 14.42 15.90 -11.05
C ILE A 134 15.29 15.23 -10.00
N VAL A 135 16.44 14.70 -10.40
CA VAL A 135 17.36 14.02 -9.46
C VAL A 135 18.06 15.03 -8.58
N SER A 136 18.43 16.21 -9.12
CA SER A 136 19.11 17.29 -8.37
C SER A 136 18.22 18.01 -7.36
N GLU A 137 16.89 17.89 -7.44
CA GLU A 137 15.96 18.70 -6.62
C GLU A 137 16.28 18.60 -5.12
N GLY A 138 16.57 17.38 -4.63
CA GLY A 138 16.98 17.17 -3.25
C GLY A 138 18.32 17.85 -2.92
N LEU A 139 19.30 17.75 -3.82
CA LEU A 139 20.62 18.37 -3.64
C LEU A 139 20.49 19.90 -3.51
N TYR A 140 19.67 20.54 -4.37
CA TYR A 140 19.39 21.97 -4.30
C TYR A 140 18.72 22.39 -2.99
N ASN A 141 17.66 21.67 -2.59
CA ASN A 141 16.86 22.00 -1.42
C ASN A 141 17.65 21.87 -0.11
N PHE A 142 18.57 20.92 -0.05
CA PHE A 142 19.36 20.63 1.15
C PHE A 142 20.79 21.12 1.07
N LYS A 143 21.21 21.69 -0.06
CA LYS A 143 22.58 22.19 -0.32
C LYS A 143 23.63 21.09 -0.10
N LEU A 144 23.41 19.91 -0.68
CA LEU A 144 24.25 18.73 -0.53
C LEU A 144 25.32 18.63 -1.63
N TYR A 145 25.82 19.76 -2.09
CA TYR A 145 26.89 19.86 -3.09
C TYR A 145 27.76 21.08 -2.79
N GLU A 146 29.03 21.00 -3.16
CA GLU A 146 30.00 22.08 -2.94
C GLU A 146 29.93 23.14 -4.04
N ASN A 147 29.82 22.69 -5.29
CA ASN A 147 29.74 23.52 -6.48
C ASN A 147 28.98 22.76 -7.58
N GLU A 148 28.72 23.44 -8.71
CA GLU A 148 27.94 22.85 -9.81
C GLU A 148 28.58 21.60 -10.42
N ALA A 149 29.91 21.53 -10.49
CA ALA A 149 30.60 20.35 -10.98
C ALA A 149 30.40 19.15 -10.05
N ASP A 150 30.45 19.34 -8.72
CA ASP A 150 30.18 18.31 -7.73
C ASP A 150 28.72 17.83 -7.82
N ARG A 151 27.76 18.76 -7.98
CA ARG A 151 26.37 18.40 -8.20
C ARG A 151 26.17 17.50 -9.41
N VAL A 152 26.72 17.91 -10.57
CA VAL A 152 26.64 17.12 -11.81
C VAL A 152 27.27 15.75 -11.62
N ALA A 153 28.45 15.66 -11.02
CA ALA A 153 29.12 14.39 -10.76
C ALA A 153 28.31 13.45 -9.86
N LYS A 154 27.64 13.97 -8.82
CA LYS A 154 26.74 13.20 -7.95
C LYS A 154 25.54 12.65 -8.71
N VAL A 155 24.93 13.48 -9.58
CA VAL A 155 23.78 13.07 -10.38
C VAL A 155 24.20 12.04 -11.44
N GLU A 156 25.31 12.27 -12.13
CA GLU A 156 25.86 11.34 -13.12
C GLU A 156 26.12 9.97 -12.49
N LYS A 157 26.81 9.95 -11.35
CA LYS A 157 27.07 8.72 -10.61
C LYS A 157 25.82 7.96 -10.21
N ILE A 158 24.78 8.64 -9.68
CA ILE A 158 23.56 7.94 -9.27
C ILE A 158 22.75 7.45 -10.48
N ILE A 159 22.78 8.17 -11.60
CA ILE A 159 22.16 7.76 -12.86
C ILE A 159 22.82 6.47 -13.39
N GLU A 160 24.14 6.39 -13.35
CA GLU A 160 24.88 5.17 -13.69
C GLU A 160 24.59 4.04 -12.71
N ASP A 161 24.59 4.31 -11.40
CA ASP A 161 24.29 3.33 -10.34
C ASP A 161 22.91 2.68 -10.52
N VAL A 162 21.91 3.41 -11.02
CA VAL A 162 20.58 2.85 -11.35
C VAL A 162 20.52 2.21 -12.73
N GLY A 163 21.65 2.14 -13.45
CA GLY A 163 21.74 1.50 -14.77
C GLY A 163 21.11 2.30 -15.90
N LEU A 164 21.16 3.61 -15.80
CA LEU A 164 20.86 4.56 -16.87
C LEU A 164 22.17 5.15 -17.43
N LEU A 165 22.11 5.81 -18.59
CA LEU A 165 23.27 6.44 -19.19
C LEU A 165 23.35 7.92 -18.80
N PRO A 166 24.55 8.51 -18.64
CA PRO A 166 24.73 9.93 -18.33
C PRO A 166 24.01 10.86 -19.32
N GLU A 167 23.99 10.53 -20.59
CA GLU A 167 23.28 11.27 -21.63
C GLU A 167 21.77 11.36 -21.42
N HIS A 168 21.20 10.50 -20.57
CA HIS A 168 19.79 10.55 -20.19
C HIS A 168 19.44 11.74 -19.29
N MET A 169 20.44 12.39 -18.70
CA MET A 169 20.23 13.52 -17.77
C MET A 169 19.52 14.71 -18.45
N THR A 170 19.75 14.92 -19.75
CA THR A 170 19.15 16.02 -20.51
C THR A 170 17.75 15.75 -21.04
N ARG A 171 17.28 14.50 -20.93
CA ARG A 171 15.97 14.07 -21.45
C ARG A 171 14.85 14.29 -20.42
N TYR A 172 13.61 14.19 -20.89
CA TYR A 172 12.38 14.34 -20.10
C TYR A 172 11.76 12.98 -19.76
N PRO A 173 11.01 12.85 -18.66
CA PRO A 173 10.42 11.58 -18.23
C PRO A 173 9.56 10.88 -19.30
N HIS A 174 8.82 11.61 -20.12
CA HIS A 174 7.97 11.04 -21.16
C HIS A 174 8.75 10.31 -22.29
N GLU A 175 10.06 10.53 -22.39
CA GLU A 175 10.94 9.86 -23.37
C GLU A 175 11.41 8.47 -22.87
N PHE A 176 11.02 8.04 -21.66
CA PHE A 176 11.50 6.82 -21.02
C PHE A 176 10.39 5.77 -20.88
N SER A 177 10.80 4.49 -20.89
CA SER A 177 9.92 3.39 -20.51
C SER A 177 9.51 3.44 -19.05
N GLY A 178 8.44 2.74 -18.66
CA GLY A 178 8.00 2.66 -17.26
C GLY A 178 9.11 2.20 -16.29
N GLY A 179 9.89 1.19 -16.67
CA GLY A 179 11.02 0.72 -15.89
C GLY A 179 12.17 1.72 -15.77
N GLN A 180 12.44 2.49 -16.81
CA GLN A 180 13.43 3.58 -16.75
C GLN A 180 12.94 4.72 -15.87
N ARG A 181 11.65 5.11 -15.95
CA ARG A 181 11.06 6.12 -15.04
C ARG A 181 11.14 5.68 -13.58
N GLN A 182 10.92 4.39 -13.30
CA GLN A 182 11.08 3.83 -11.95
C GLN A 182 12.52 4.01 -11.44
N ARG A 183 13.53 3.77 -12.30
CA ARG A 183 14.93 3.98 -11.96
C ARG A 183 15.27 5.47 -11.76
N ILE A 184 14.65 6.38 -12.51
CA ILE A 184 14.78 7.84 -12.28
C ILE A 184 14.20 8.19 -10.89
N GLY A 185 13.02 7.65 -10.53
CA GLY A 185 12.43 7.82 -9.21
C GLY A 185 13.32 7.29 -8.08
N LEU A 186 13.98 6.14 -8.33
CA LEU A 186 14.95 5.58 -7.40
C LEU A 186 16.21 6.46 -7.29
N ALA A 187 16.76 6.94 -8.40
CA ALA A 187 17.90 7.86 -8.42
C ALA A 187 17.59 9.14 -7.63
N ARG A 188 16.41 9.73 -7.81
CA ARG A 188 15.95 10.90 -7.05
C ARG A 188 15.96 10.67 -5.54
N ALA A 189 15.52 9.49 -5.09
CA ALA A 189 15.54 9.14 -3.68
C ALA A 189 16.97 8.89 -3.17
N MET A 190 17.80 8.17 -3.94
CA MET A 190 19.11 7.69 -3.53
C MET A 190 20.22 8.76 -3.58
N VAL A 191 20.07 9.81 -4.40
CA VAL A 191 21.05 10.91 -4.46
C VAL A 191 21.14 11.69 -3.15
N MET A 192 20.09 11.61 -2.31
CA MET A 192 20.04 12.21 -0.98
C MET A 192 20.84 11.44 0.07
N GLU A 193 21.34 10.25 -0.25
CA GLU A 193 21.98 9.33 0.67
C GLU A 193 21.12 9.07 1.93
N PRO A 194 19.88 8.59 1.76
CA PRO A 194 18.97 8.37 2.87
C PRO A 194 19.38 7.18 3.71
N GLU A 195 19.01 7.17 5.00
CA GLU A 195 19.15 5.99 5.86
C GLU A 195 17.95 5.03 5.74
N LEU A 196 16.75 5.58 5.44
CA LEU A 196 15.52 4.82 5.26
C LEU A 196 14.86 5.15 3.93
N VAL A 197 14.53 4.12 3.16
CA VAL A 197 13.75 4.26 1.94
C VAL A 197 12.46 3.48 2.05
N ILE A 198 11.34 4.16 1.85
CA ILE A 198 10.02 3.56 1.74
C ILE A 198 9.77 3.30 0.26
N ALA A 199 9.66 2.04 -0.13
CA ALA A 199 9.39 1.64 -1.51
C ALA A 199 7.93 1.13 -1.62
N ASP A 200 7.04 1.97 -2.12
CA ASP A 200 5.62 1.65 -2.26
C ASP A 200 5.39 0.97 -3.61
N GLU A 201 5.20 -0.35 -3.58
CA GLU A 201 5.02 -1.21 -4.77
C GLU A 201 6.05 -0.94 -5.90
N PRO A 202 7.35 -0.93 -5.62
CA PRO A 202 8.37 -0.39 -6.54
C PRO A 202 8.49 -1.15 -7.86
N ILE A 203 7.81 -2.28 -8.01
CA ILE A 203 7.95 -3.21 -9.15
C ILE A 203 6.60 -3.67 -9.72
N SER A 204 5.46 -3.23 -9.17
CA SER A 204 4.13 -3.73 -9.53
C SER A 204 3.77 -3.51 -11.00
N ALA A 205 4.17 -2.37 -11.57
CA ALA A 205 3.88 -1.97 -12.95
C ALA A 205 4.97 -2.38 -13.97
N LEU A 206 5.94 -3.23 -13.56
CA LEU A 206 7.10 -3.59 -14.39
C LEU A 206 7.01 -5.01 -14.94
N ASP A 207 7.60 -5.23 -16.10
CA ASP A 207 7.78 -6.55 -16.70
C ASP A 207 8.73 -7.42 -15.85
N VAL A 208 8.58 -8.75 -15.91
CA VAL A 208 9.30 -9.72 -15.06
C VAL A 208 10.82 -9.52 -15.07
N SER A 209 11.41 -9.29 -16.26
CA SER A 209 12.86 -9.06 -16.41
C SER A 209 13.33 -7.76 -15.74
N ILE A 210 12.52 -6.71 -15.82
CA ILE A 210 12.82 -5.42 -15.22
C ILE A 210 12.63 -5.48 -13.70
N ARG A 211 11.63 -6.23 -13.20
CA ARG A 211 11.44 -6.46 -11.75
C ARG A 211 12.70 -6.99 -11.09
N ALA A 212 13.29 -8.05 -11.67
CA ALA A 212 14.52 -8.65 -11.14
C ALA A 212 15.68 -7.64 -11.09
N GLN A 213 15.82 -6.79 -12.10
CA GLN A 213 16.86 -5.76 -12.13
C GLN A 213 16.67 -4.71 -11.03
N VAL A 214 15.44 -4.23 -10.81
CA VAL A 214 15.15 -3.26 -9.75
C VAL A 214 15.36 -3.87 -8.36
N LEU A 215 14.95 -5.12 -8.14
CA LEU A 215 15.19 -5.82 -6.86
C LEU A 215 16.69 -5.99 -6.56
N ASN A 216 17.48 -6.40 -7.56
CA ASN A 216 18.92 -6.52 -7.42
C ASN A 216 19.57 -5.17 -7.12
N LEU A 217 19.06 -4.09 -7.72
CA LEU A 217 19.53 -2.73 -7.47
C LEU A 217 19.24 -2.29 -6.02
N LEU A 218 18.03 -2.57 -5.50
CA LEU A 218 17.72 -2.30 -4.09
C LEU A 218 18.62 -3.08 -3.14
N LYS A 219 18.85 -4.39 -3.40
CA LYS A 219 19.82 -5.21 -2.63
C LYS A 219 21.25 -4.68 -2.72
N LYS A 220 21.67 -4.21 -3.90
CA LYS A 220 22.99 -3.60 -4.07
C LYS A 220 23.14 -2.39 -3.15
N PHE A 221 22.18 -1.46 -3.18
CA PHE A 221 22.22 -0.27 -2.33
C PHE A 221 22.13 -0.60 -0.82
N GLN A 222 21.33 -1.61 -0.43
CA GLN A 222 21.30 -2.09 0.96
C GLN A 222 22.69 -2.50 1.43
N LYS A 223 23.39 -3.34 0.65
CA LYS A 223 24.71 -3.86 1.01
C LYS A 223 25.83 -2.82 0.95
N GLU A 224 25.84 -1.99 -0.10
CA GLU A 224 26.93 -1.03 -0.33
C GLU A 224 26.80 0.23 0.51
N ARG A 225 25.55 0.66 0.82
CA ARG A 225 25.27 1.93 1.49
C ARG A 225 24.57 1.76 2.84
N ASN A 226 24.36 0.51 3.30
CA ASN A 226 23.65 0.17 4.54
C ASN A 226 22.27 0.83 4.65
N ILE A 227 21.53 0.89 3.53
CA ILE A 227 20.19 1.50 3.48
C ILE A 227 19.19 0.54 4.12
N THR A 228 18.33 1.10 4.96
CA THR A 228 17.17 0.39 5.52
C THR A 228 15.97 0.55 4.58
N TYR A 229 15.20 -0.51 4.38
CA TYR A 229 14.00 -0.46 3.54
C TYR A 229 12.73 -0.77 4.32
N LEU A 230 11.68 0.00 4.04
CA LEU A 230 10.28 -0.41 4.25
C LEU A 230 9.68 -0.64 2.86
N ILE A 231 9.55 -1.90 2.48
CA ILE A 231 8.94 -2.28 1.18
C ILE A 231 7.46 -2.57 1.39
N ILE A 232 6.61 -1.91 0.63
CA ILE A 232 5.19 -2.18 0.58
C ILE A 232 4.93 -3.00 -0.68
N ALA A 233 4.33 -4.18 -0.51
CA ALA A 233 4.06 -5.09 -1.62
C ALA A 233 2.75 -5.87 -1.41
N HIS A 234 2.21 -6.40 -2.51
CA HIS A 234 1.09 -7.35 -2.49
C HIS A 234 1.51 -8.76 -2.93
N ASP A 235 2.71 -8.93 -3.49
CA ASP A 235 3.23 -10.20 -4.00
C ASP A 235 4.27 -10.79 -3.03
N LEU A 236 3.85 -11.80 -2.28
CA LEU A 236 4.67 -12.50 -1.30
C LEU A 236 5.85 -13.26 -1.92
N SER A 237 5.76 -13.70 -3.17
CA SER A 237 6.86 -14.44 -3.83
C SER A 237 8.11 -13.56 -4.00
N ILE A 238 7.89 -12.29 -4.28
CA ILE A 238 8.95 -11.31 -4.46
C ILE A 238 9.51 -10.88 -3.11
N VAL A 239 8.62 -10.69 -2.14
CA VAL A 239 8.96 -10.25 -0.79
C VAL A 239 9.87 -11.27 -0.09
N ARG A 240 9.62 -12.57 -0.25
CA ARG A 240 10.52 -13.62 0.28
C ARG A 240 11.96 -13.45 -0.18
N PHE A 241 12.16 -13.04 -1.43
CA PHE A 241 13.52 -12.90 -2.00
C PHE A 241 14.28 -11.69 -1.45
N ILE A 242 13.59 -10.58 -1.14
CA ILE A 242 14.25 -9.31 -0.81
C ILE A 242 14.28 -9.01 0.69
N SER A 243 13.36 -9.58 1.47
CA SER A 243 13.13 -9.18 2.85
C SER A 243 13.95 -9.97 3.86
N ASP A 244 14.35 -9.29 4.92
CA ASP A 244 14.86 -9.91 6.14
C ASP A 244 13.68 -10.29 7.06
N ARG A 245 12.69 -9.37 7.22
CA ARG A 245 11.46 -9.60 8.00
C ARG A 245 10.24 -9.15 7.20
N ILE A 246 9.12 -9.79 7.47
CA ILE A 246 7.83 -9.54 6.81
C ILE A 246 6.77 -9.27 7.86
N GLY A 247 6.02 -8.17 7.68
CA GLY A 247 4.79 -7.89 8.41
C GLY A 247 3.59 -8.07 7.50
N VAL A 248 2.59 -8.79 7.98
CA VAL A 248 1.32 -9.02 7.27
C VAL A 248 0.25 -8.13 7.86
N ILE A 249 -0.43 -7.35 7.01
CA ILE A 249 -1.51 -6.45 7.42
C ILE A 249 -2.84 -6.83 6.77
N TYR A 250 -3.89 -6.95 7.58
CA TYR A 250 -5.24 -7.25 7.13
C TYR A 250 -6.22 -6.19 7.66
N LYS A 251 -6.92 -5.49 6.77
CA LYS A 251 -7.94 -4.47 7.10
C LYS A 251 -7.51 -3.47 8.20
N GLY A 252 -6.25 -3.07 8.18
CA GLY A 252 -5.67 -2.09 9.09
C GLY A 252 -4.98 -2.67 10.33
N ASP A 253 -5.13 -3.94 10.61
CA ASP A 253 -4.50 -4.64 11.73
C ASP A 253 -3.23 -5.38 11.26
N ILE A 254 -2.12 -5.26 11.98
CA ILE A 254 -0.94 -6.11 11.78
C ILE A 254 -1.26 -7.48 12.38
N VAL A 255 -1.32 -8.51 11.52
CA VAL A 255 -1.77 -9.84 11.97
C VAL A 255 -0.62 -10.81 12.22
N GLU A 256 0.52 -10.62 11.57
CA GLU A 256 1.69 -11.47 11.77
C GLU A 256 2.97 -10.73 11.37
N ILE A 257 4.06 -10.90 12.14
CA ILE A 257 5.40 -10.40 11.79
C ILE A 257 6.39 -11.49 12.12
N ALA A 258 7.26 -11.84 11.18
CA ALA A 258 8.34 -12.79 11.43
C ALA A 258 9.53 -12.53 10.49
N ASP A 259 10.65 -13.20 10.75
CA ASP A 259 11.73 -13.33 9.78
C ASP A 259 11.19 -13.97 8.50
N ALA A 260 11.71 -13.61 7.32
CA ALA A 260 11.10 -14.01 6.06
C ALA A 260 10.96 -15.54 5.92
N GLU A 261 12.02 -16.31 6.20
CA GLU A 261 11.96 -17.76 6.11
C GLU A 261 11.04 -18.37 7.19
N GLU A 262 11.07 -17.82 8.41
CA GLU A 262 10.17 -18.24 9.50
C GLU A 262 8.69 -18.08 9.10
N LEU A 263 8.31 -16.96 8.49
CA LEU A 263 6.94 -16.70 8.04
C LEU A 263 6.48 -17.72 6.98
N PHE A 264 7.38 -18.17 6.10
CA PHE A 264 7.05 -19.15 5.05
C PHE A 264 7.02 -20.58 5.58
N ASP A 265 7.82 -20.91 6.58
CA ASP A 265 7.85 -22.24 7.20
C ASP A 265 6.74 -22.42 8.24
N PHE A 266 6.42 -21.34 8.98
CA PHE A 266 5.42 -21.32 10.04
C PHE A 266 4.44 -20.14 9.87
N PRO A 267 3.65 -20.08 8.80
CA PRO A 267 2.58 -19.10 8.67
C PRO A 267 1.45 -19.45 9.62
N LEU A 268 1.38 -18.83 10.76
CA LEU A 268 0.46 -19.23 11.84
C LEU A 268 -0.91 -18.60 11.66
N HIS A 269 -0.97 -17.29 11.31
CA HIS A 269 -2.26 -16.63 11.12
C HIS A 269 -2.97 -17.17 9.86
N PRO A 270 -4.27 -17.50 9.94
CA PRO A 270 -5.02 -18.05 8.79
C PRO A 270 -4.98 -17.16 7.54
N TYR A 271 -4.96 -15.83 7.70
CA TYR A 271 -4.81 -14.90 6.58
C TYR A 271 -3.45 -15.01 5.89
N THR A 272 -2.36 -15.16 6.66
CA THR A 272 -1.02 -15.39 6.09
C THR A 272 -0.97 -16.67 5.28
N ARG A 273 -1.59 -17.76 5.78
CA ARG A 273 -1.73 -19.02 5.04
C ARG A 273 -2.49 -18.82 3.72
N SER A 274 -3.55 -18.04 3.74
CA SER A 274 -4.32 -17.70 2.54
C SER A 274 -3.45 -16.98 1.51
N LEU A 275 -2.68 -15.96 1.92
CA LEU A 275 -1.77 -15.24 1.03
C LEU A 275 -0.68 -16.14 0.45
N ILE A 276 -0.05 -16.99 1.27
CA ILE A 276 1.00 -17.94 0.80
C ILE A 276 0.39 -18.97 -0.13
N SER A 277 -0.81 -19.47 0.16
CA SER A 277 -1.50 -20.43 -0.71
C SER A 277 -1.81 -19.85 -2.09
N ALA A 278 -1.94 -18.54 -2.23
CA ALA A 278 -2.20 -17.85 -3.49
C ALA A 278 -0.94 -17.66 -4.37
N ILE A 279 0.27 -17.90 -3.84
CA ILE A 279 1.51 -17.77 -4.62
C ILE A 279 1.52 -18.76 -5.79
N PRO A 280 1.68 -18.33 -7.05
CA PRO A 280 1.70 -19.23 -8.20
C PRO A 280 2.88 -20.23 -8.13
N ILE A 281 2.62 -21.47 -8.44
CA ILE A 281 3.66 -22.50 -8.56
C ILE A 281 4.20 -22.49 -10.01
N PRO A 282 5.53 -22.40 -10.23
CA PRO A 282 6.11 -22.34 -11.60
C PRO A 282 5.90 -23.59 -12.45
N ALA A 283 5.14 -24.56 -11.97
CA ALA A 283 4.81 -25.81 -12.67
C ALA A 283 3.30 -25.88 -12.97
N PRO A 284 2.85 -25.70 -14.22
CA PRO A 284 1.42 -25.63 -14.56
C PRO A 284 0.60 -26.86 -14.16
N GLN A 285 1.22 -28.04 -14.12
CA GLN A 285 0.55 -29.28 -13.70
C GLN A 285 0.27 -29.29 -12.20
N LEU A 286 1.19 -28.75 -11.39
CA LEU A 286 1.03 -28.65 -9.95
C LEU A 286 0.06 -27.52 -9.59
N GLU A 287 0.11 -26.40 -10.32
CA GLU A 287 -0.81 -25.27 -10.11
C GLU A 287 -2.27 -25.65 -10.33
N LYS A 288 -2.58 -26.52 -11.32
CA LYS A 288 -3.95 -27.02 -11.56
C LYS A 288 -4.52 -27.81 -10.39
N ASN A 289 -3.67 -28.52 -9.65
CA ASN A 289 -4.05 -29.39 -8.55
C ASN A 289 -3.89 -28.73 -7.18
N LYS A 290 -3.57 -27.45 -7.16
CA LYS A 290 -3.36 -26.68 -5.95
C LYS A 290 -4.69 -26.32 -5.29
N VAL A 291 -4.80 -26.57 -4.00
CA VAL A 291 -5.94 -26.16 -3.19
C VAL A 291 -5.64 -24.78 -2.59
N LEU A 292 -6.47 -23.78 -2.91
CA LEU A 292 -6.37 -22.45 -2.32
C LEU A 292 -6.99 -22.47 -0.92
N PHE A 293 -6.24 -21.99 0.04
CA PHE A 293 -6.75 -21.70 1.38
C PHE A 293 -7.45 -20.34 1.37
N THR A 294 -8.74 -20.31 1.65
CA THR A 294 -9.51 -19.06 1.73
C THR A 294 -9.68 -18.68 3.20
N TYR A 295 -9.23 -17.46 3.56
CA TYR A 295 -9.41 -16.93 4.90
C TYR A 295 -10.83 -16.42 5.10
N ASP A 296 -11.46 -16.85 6.20
CA ASP A 296 -12.75 -16.34 6.67
C ASP A 296 -12.55 -15.71 8.05
N PRO A 297 -12.77 -14.39 8.20
CA PRO A 297 -12.63 -13.72 9.49
C PRO A 297 -13.55 -14.24 10.59
N SER A 298 -14.63 -14.94 10.25
CA SER A 298 -15.57 -15.49 11.23
C SER A 298 -15.00 -16.65 12.05
N VAL A 299 -13.82 -17.18 11.69
CA VAL A 299 -13.12 -18.19 12.49
C VAL A 299 -12.61 -17.64 13.82
N HIS A 300 -12.50 -16.32 13.94
CA HIS A 300 -12.05 -15.64 15.15
C HIS A 300 -13.23 -15.13 15.96
N ASP A 301 -13.23 -15.45 17.25
CA ASP A 301 -14.19 -14.88 18.20
C ASP A 301 -13.45 -13.94 19.17
N TYR A 302 -13.64 -12.64 19.00
CA TYR A 302 -13.06 -11.58 19.81
C TYR A 302 -14.08 -10.85 20.68
N SER A 303 -15.24 -11.48 20.90
CA SER A 303 -16.34 -10.88 21.68
C SER A 303 -16.00 -10.73 23.17
N GLU A 304 -15.34 -11.73 23.75
CA GLU A 304 -14.99 -11.74 25.17
C GLU A 304 -13.52 -11.37 25.40
N ASP A 305 -12.58 -11.91 24.60
CA ASP A 305 -11.16 -11.69 24.72
C ASP A 305 -10.60 -10.96 23.48
N LYS A 306 -10.13 -9.73 23.69
CA LYS A 306 -9.63 -8.88 22.61
C LYS A 306 -8.28 -9.39 22.12
N PRO A 307 -8.08 -9.39 20.79
CA PRO A 307 -6.82 -9.82 20.22
C PRO A 307 -5.72 -8.78 20.46
N GLU A 308 -4.51 -9.26 20.63
CA GLU A 308 -3.29 -8.47 20.76
C GLU A 308 -2.19 -9.06 19.87
N LEU A 309 -1.23 -8.24 19.45
CA LEU A 309 -0.03 -8.69 18.74
C LEU A 309 0.99 -9.12 19.80
N VAL A 310 1.27 -10.43 19.88
CA VAL A 310 2.09 -11.04 20.95
C VAL A 310 3.33 -11.69 20.32
N ASP A 311 4.49 -11.48 20.94
CA ASP A 311 5.72 -12.22 20.62
C ASP A 311 5.61 -13.65 21.16
N ILE A 312 5.74 -14.62 20.27
CA ILE A 312 5.74 -16.05 20.61
C ILE A 312 7.14 -16.67 20.61
N GLY A 313 8.17 -15.84 20.54
CA GLY A 313 9.57 -16.25 20.39
C GLY A 313 9.99 -16.31 18.91
N HIS A 314 11.29 -16.49 18.66
CA HIS A 314 11.87 -16.57 17.32
C HIS A 314 11.65 -15.31 16.45
N ASN A 315 11.56 -14.11 17.03
CA ASN A 315 11.15 -12.87 16.34
C ASN A 315 9.78 -12.99 15.64
N HIS A 316 8.89 -13.87 16.13
CA HIS A 316 7.61 -14.15 15.53
C HIS A 316 6.49 -13.54 16.40
N PHE A 317 5.84 -12.52 15.85
CA PHE A 317 4.72 -11.82 16.47
C PHE A 317 3.43 -12.23 15.76
N ILE A 318 2.42 -12.58 16.53
CA ILE A 318 1.13 -12.99 15.97
C ILE A 318 -0.03 -12.33 16.70
N PHE A 319 -1.05 -11.97 15.94
CA PHE A 319 -2.26 -11.33 16.42
C PHE A 319 -3.33 -12.38 16.70
N GLY A 320 -3.85 -12.37 17.91
CA GLY A 320 -4.89 -13.29 18.33
C GLY A 320 -5.32 -13.05 19.78
N ASN A 321 -6.40 -13.70 20.20
CA ASN A 321 -6.79 -13.78 21.59
C ASN A 321 -5.91 -14.79 22.36
N LYS A 322 -6.03 -14.87 23.69
CA LYS A 322 -5.18 -15.73 24.52
C LYS A 322 -5.22 -17.20 24.08
N LYS A 323 -6.39 -17.70 23.75
CA LYS A 323 -6.56 -19.11 23.32
C LYS A 323 -5.85 -19.36 22.00
N GLU A 324 -6.03 -18.49 21.01
CA GLU A 324 -5.36 -18.59 19.72
C GLU A 324 -3.84 -18.50 19.86
N ILE A 325 -3.33 -17.59 20.71
CA ILE A 325 -1.89 -17.47 20.97
C ILE A 325 -1.31 -18.76 21.55
N GLU A 326 -2.01 -19.41 22.49
CA GLU A 326 -1.57 -20.71 23.01
C GLU A 326 -1.55 -21.81 21.92
N GLU A 327 -2.57 -21.85 21.07
CA GLU A 327 -2.61 -22.77 19.93
C GLU A 327 -1.47 -22.52 18.94
N TYR A 328 -1.18 -21.25 18.61
CA TYR A 328 -0.09 -20.87 17.71
C TYR A 328 1.29 -21.21 18.30
N LYS A 329 1.50 -20.99 19.60
CA LYS A 329 2.71 -21.43 20.31
C LYS A 329 2.91 -22.94 20.23
N ALA A 330 1.87 -23.72 20.50
CA ALA A 330 1.93 -25.16 20.43
C ALA A 330 2.26 -25.67 19.02
N ILE A 331 1.67 -25.05 17.99
CA ILE A 331 2.00 -25.35 16.59
C ILE A 331 3.47 -25.07 16.30
N ARG A 332 3.97 -23.90 16.72
CA ARG A 332 5.38 -23.51 16.50
C ARG A 332 6.36 -24.41 17.24
N GLU A 333 6.09 -24.74 18.51
CA GLU A 333 6.91 -25.61 19.36
C GLU A 333 6.96 -27.05 18.82
N SER A 334 5.92 -27.49 18.08
CA SER A 334 5.93 -28.81 17.44
C SER A 334 7.04 -28.97 16.41
N GLY A 335 7.63 -27.87 15.94
CA GLY A 335 8.69 -27.85 14.91
C GLY A 335 8.26 -28.34 13.53
N LYS A 336 6.99 -28.67 13.34
CA LYS A 336 6.46 -29.14 12.07
C LYS A 336 6.03 -27.94 11.22
N SER A 337 6.70 -27.74 10.08
CA SER A 337 6.32 -26.69 9.11
C SER A 337 4.83 -26.75 8.78
N VAL A 338 4.18 -25.60 8.75
CA VAL A 338 2.75 -25.48 8.44
C VAL A 338 2.57 -25.43 6.93
N LYS A 339 2.07 -26.51 6.34
CA LYS A 339 1.83 -26.56 4.89
C LYS A 339 0.70 -25.61 4.49
N SER A 340 1.04 -24.49 3.88
CA SER A 340 0.07 -23.54 3.31
C SER A 340 -0.31 -23.87 1.86
N ILE A 341 0.51 -24.67 1.18
CA ILE A 341 0.25 -25.12 -0.19
C ILE A 341 -0.06 -26.63 -0.14
N THR A 342 -1.30 -26.97 -0.48
CA THR A 342 -1.75 -28.36 -0.65
C THR A 342 -1.92 -28.65 -2.14
N ILE A 343 -1.27 -29.72 -2.62
CA ILE A 343 -1.40 -30.19 -4.01
C ILE A 343 -2.13 -31.51 -3.95
N LEU A 344 -3.26 -31.61 -4.64
CA LEU A 344 -4.00 -32.89 -4.76
C LEU A 344 -3.23 -33.87 -5.63
N GLN A 345 -3.10 -35.11 -5.14
CA GLN A 345 -2.59 -36.21 -5.95
C GLN A 345 -3.68 -36.63 -6.96
N PRO A 346 -3.31 -37.18 -8.12
CA PRO A 346 -4.29 -37.73 -9.07
C PRO A 346 -5.26 -38.69 -8.38
N GLY A 347 -6.56 -38.39 -8.40
CA GLY A 347 -7.62 -39.20 -7.76
C GLY A 347 -7.96 -38.79 -6.31
N GLN A 348 -7.32 -37.77 -5.73
CA GLN A 348 -7.75 -37.18 -4.46
C GLN A 348 -8.79 -36.11 -4.70
N GLU A 349 -9.91 -36.19 -4.01
CA GLU A 349 -10.89 -35.12 -3.96
C GLU A 349 -10.37 -33.97 -3.05
N ALA A 350 -10.69 -32.72 -3.42
CA ALA A 350 -10.40 -31.57 -2.55
C ALA A 350 -11.09 -31.81 -1.19
N PRO A 351 -10.43 -31.45 -0.07
CA PRO A 351 -11.07 -31.53 1.24
C PRO A 351 -12.38 -30.76 1.16
N VAL A 352 -13.48 -31.44 1.40
CA VAL A 352 -14.81 -30.85 1.42
C VAL A 352 -14.75 -29.76 2.46
N LYS A 353 -15.00 -28.50 2.07
CA LYS A 353 -15.28 -27.45 3.03
C LYS A 353 -16.44 -27.97 3.86
N GLU A 354 -16.26 -28.16 5.15
CA GLU A 354 -17.41 -28.26 6.06
C GLU A 354 -18.16 -26.94 5.90
N GLU A 355 -19.15 -26.93 5.02
CA GLU A 355 -20.18 -25.94 5.02
C GLU A 355 -20.87 -26.08 6.40
N LYS A 356 -20.48 -25.26 7.36
CA LYS A 356 -21.36 -24.95 8.47
C LYS A 356 -22.68 -24.57 7.82
N ALA A 357 -23.70 -25.36 8.08
CA ALA A 357 -25.05 -25.17 7.55
C ALA A 357 -25.37 -23.69 7.56
N VAL A 358 -25.45 -23.12 6.37
CA VAL A 358 -25.94 -21.75 6.17
C VAL A 358 -27.34 -21.79 6.75
N SER A 359 -27.52 -21.16 7.91
CA SER A 359 -28.85 -20.83 8.39
C SER A 359 -29.56 -20.17 7.23
N ASN A 360 -30.76 -20.65 6.89
CA ASN A 360 -31.63 -20.09 5.87
C ASN A 360 -32.09 -18.67 6.31
N GLU A 361 -31.14 -17.75 6.43
CA GLU A 361 -31.46 -16.34 6.42
C GLU A 361 -31.61 -15.92 4.96
N PRO A 362 -32.69 -15.21 4.62
CA PRO A 362 -32.94 -14.80 3.25
C PRO A 362 -31.77 -14.00 2.75
N ILE A 363 -31.24 -14.40 1.57
CA ILE A 363 -30.19 -13.67 0.83
C ILE A 363 -30.52 -12.19 0.89
N LEU A 364 -29.69 -11.44 1.62
CA LEU A 364 -29.79 -10.00 1.76
C LEU A 364 -29.93 -9.39 0.37
N GLU A 365 -31.00 -8.63 0.21
CA GLU A 365 -31.39 -7.89 -0.99
C GLU A 365 -30.19 -7.19 -1.61
N ALA A 366 -30.21 -7.08 -2.95
CA ALA A 366 -29.26 -6.34 -3.77
C ALA A 366 -28.80 -5.04 -3.10
N PRO A 367 -27.53 -4.65 -3.24
CA PRO A 367 -26.98 -3.49 -2.52
C PRO A 367 -27.92 -2.30 -2.62
N ARG A 368 -28.13 -1.62 -1.50
CA ARG A 368 -29.11 -0.51 -1.29
C ARG A 368 -29.11 0.60 -2.36
N PHE A 369 -28.17 0.57 -3.29
CA PHE A 369 -28.01 1.56 -4.37
C PHE A 369 -28.62 1.15 -5.71
N ASP A 370 -29.12 -0.08 -5.89
CA ASP A 370 -29.81 -0.51 -7.13
C ASP A 370 -31.30 -0.29 -7.05
N THR A 371 -31.72 0.94 -6.73
CA THR A 371 -33.13 1.32 -6.49
C THR A 371 -33.97 1.45 -7.76
N GLY A 372 -33.34 1.52 -8.94
CA GLY A 372 -34.00 1.85 -10.20
C GLY A 372 -34.70 3.23 -10.17
N SER A 373 -34.21 4.12 -9.32
CA SER A 373 -34.84 5.40 -8.99
C SER A 373 -35.21 6.24 -10.22
N LYS A 374 -36.36 6.86 -10.18
CA LYS A 374 -36.82 7.84 -11.20
C LYS A 374 -35.83 9.01 -11.35
N TRP A 375 -35.05 9.31 -10.33
CA TRP A 375 -34.00 10.32 -10.37
C TRP A 375 -32.89 9.99 -11.40
N TYR A 376 -32.49 8.73 -11.53
CA TYR A 376 -31.52 8.34 -12.56
C TYR A 376 -32.10 8.52 -13.97
N THR A 377 -33.42 8.29 -14.13
CA THR A 377 -34.09 8.53 -15.40
C THR A 377 -34.16 10.04 -15.71
N ALA A 378 -34.53 10.87 -14.74
CA ALA A 378 -34.61 12.31 -14.91
C ALA A 378 -33.25 12.96 -15.18
N LEU A 379 -32.22 12.61 -14.39
CA LEU A 379 -30.88 13.13 -14.57
C LEU A 379 -30.29 12.71 -15.92
N SER A 380 -30.50 11.45 -16.34
CA SER A 380 -30.04 10.95 -17.64
C SER A 380 -30.80 11.54 -18.82
N PHE A 381 -32.04 11.98 -18.63
CA PHE A 381 -32.78 12.73 -19.63
C PHE A 381 -32.14 14.10 -19.91
N VAL A 382 -31.81 14.84 -18.85
CA VAL A 382 -31.12 16.15 -18.95
C VAL A 382 -29.69 16.02 -19.50
N LEU A 383 -28.97 15.03 -18.99
CA LEU A 383 -27.56 14.77 -19.32
C LEU A 383 -27.44 13.56 -20.27
N SER A 384 -28.07 13.64 -21.46
CA SER A 384 -28.25 12.48 -22.35
C SER A 384 -26.97 11.68 -22.63
N ILE A 385 -25.84 12.32 -22.98
CA ILE A 385 -24.57 11.63 -23.23
C ILE A 385 -23.91 11.15 -21.94
N PRO A 386 -23.70 12.01 -20.90
CA PRO A 386 -23.24 11.55 -19.59
C PRO A 386 -24.12 10.48 -18.96
N GLY A 387 -25.44 10.53 -19.18
CA GLY A 387 -26.37 9.51 -18.73
C GLY A 387 -26.15 8.13 -19.35
N LEU A 388 -25.80 8.07 -20.62
CA LEU A 388 -25.39 6.81 -21.27
C LEU A 388 -24.09 6.25 -20.72
N ILE A 389 -23.10 7.11 -20.44
CA ILE A 389 -21.82 6.72 -19.83
C ILE A 389 -22.05 6.19 -18.41
N ALA A 390 -22.84 6.90 -17.60
CA ALA A 390 -23.21 6.44 -16.26
C ALA A 390 -23.95 5.10 -16.30
N GLY A 391 -24.85 4.92 -17.28
CA GLY A 391 -25.52 3.65 -17.52
C GLY A 391 -24.54 2.50 -17.76
N GLN A 392 -23.50 2.70 -18.57
CA GLN A 392 -22.48 1.67 -18.81
C GLN A 392 -21.70 1.31 -17.54
N ILE A 393 -21.41 2.30 -16.69
CA ILE A 393 -20.77 2.06 -15.38
C ILE A 393 -21.66 1.18 -14.50
N PHE A 394 -22.96 1.47 -14.42
CA PHE A 394 -23.90 0.64 -13.66
C PHE A 394 -24.03 -0.77 -14.24
N LYS A 395 -24.00 -0.93 -15.55
CA LYS A 395 -23.98 -2.26 -16.19
C LYS A 395 -22.73 -3.04 -15.78
N LYS A 396 -21.55 -2.40 -15.79
CA LYS A 396 -20.28 -3.03 -15.40
C LYS A 396 -20.25 -3.42 -13.91
N LYS A 397 -20.97 -2.67 -13.05
CA LYS A 397 -21.10 -2.94 -11.60
C LYS A 397 -22.30 -3.84 -11.25
N ASN A 398 -22.96 -4.46 -12.24
CA ASN A 398 -24.15 -5.32 -12.08
C ASN A 398 -25.40 -4.65 -11.46
N HIS A 399 -25.50 -3.31 -11.51
CA HIS A 399 -26.68 -2.56 -11.07
C HIS A 399 -27.71 -2.44 -12.20
N ILE A 400 -28.41 -3.52 -12.53
CA ILE A 400 -29.24 -3.64 -13.72
C ILE A 400 -30.40 -2.65 -13.75
N ARG A 401 -31.03 -2.39 -12.61
CA ARG A 401 -32.17 -1.45 -12.52
C ARG A 401 -31.75 -0.01 -12.82
N ASN A 402 -30.64 0.43 -12.23
CA ASN A 402 -30.07 1.76 -12.48
C ASN A 402 -29.55 1.89 -13.92
N TYR A 403 -28.94 0.86 -14.49
CA TYR A 403 -28.58 0.82 -15.92
C TYR A 403 -29.78 1.03 -16.82
N LYS A 404 -30.89 0.29 -16.60
CA LYS A 404 -32.13 0.42 -17.38
C LYS A 404 -32.73 1.82 -17.26
N ALA A 405 -32.74 2.40 -16.05
CA ALA A 405 -33.23 3.75 -15.79
C ALA A 405 -32.39 4.83 -16.52
N CYS A 406 -31.08 4.77 -16.42
CA CYS A 406 -30.17 5.68 -17.12
C CYS A 406 -30.31 5.58 -18.65
N LYS A 407 -30.35 4.35 -19.20
CA LYS A 407 -30.51 4.14 -20.64
C LYS A 407 -31.84 4.70 -21.15
N LYS A 408 -32.94 4.46 -20.44
CA LYS A 408 -34.28 4.97 -20.81
C LYS A 408 -34.32 6.50 -20.80
N GLY A 409 -33.77 7.13 -19.76
CA GLY A 409 -33.74 8.59 -19.63
C GLY A 409 -32.85 9.25 -20.71
N ALA A 410 -31.69 8.69 -20.95
CA ALA A 410 -30.73 9.23 -21.93
C ALA A 410 -31.27 9.15 -23.36
N ILE A 411 -31.88 8.02 -23.76
CA ILE A 411 -32.48 7.86 -25.09
C ILE A 411 -33.67 8.84 -25.27
N ALA A 412 -34.54 8.95 -24.27
CA ALA A 412 -35.65 9.89 -24.32
C ALA A 412 -35.16 11.35 -24.44
N GLY A 413 -34.14 11.71 -23.66
CA GLY A 413 -33.51 13.04 -23.72
C GLY A 413 -32.87 13.37 -25.07
N LEU A 414 -32.22 12.40 -25.72
CA LEU A 414 -31.67 12.57 -27.06
C LEU A 414 -32.80 12.80 -28.08
N ILE A 415 -33.86 11.98 -28.08
CA ILE A 415 -35.00 12.11 -29.01
C ILE A 415 -35.64 13.49 -28.87
N THR A 416 -35.88 13.94 -27.63
CA THR A 416 -36.48 15.25 -27.36
C THR A 416 -35.60 16.40 -27.86
N LYS A 417 -34.30 16.33 -27.66
CA LYS A 417 -33.35 17.35 -28.13
C LYS A 417 -33.31 17.43 -29.67
N PHE A 418 -33.30 16.27 -30.35
CA PHE A 418 -33.38 16.25 -31.81
C PHE A 418 -34.70 16.79 -32.34
N ALA A 419 -35.81 16.50 -31.67
CA ALA A 419 -37.11 17.05 -32.05
C ALA A 419 -37.16 18.58 -31.90
N ILE A 420 -36.60 19.12 -30.79
CA ILE A 420 -36.53 20.57 -30.58
C ILE A 420 -35.64 21.24 -31.64
N VAL A 421 -34.47 20.69 -31.95
CA VAL A 421 -33.61 21.23 -32.99
C VAL A 421 -34.25 21.16 -34.36
N GLY A 422 -34.98 20.09 -34.67
CA GLY A 422 -35.77 19.96 -35.90
C GLY A 422 -36.89 21.00 -36.00
N LEU A 423 -37.62 21.28 -34.92
CA LEU A 423 -38.65 22.31 -34.86
C LEU A 423 -38.07 23.73 -35.04
N PHE A 424 -36.92 24.02 -34.38
CA PHE A 424 -36.24 25.30 -34.57
C PHE A 424 -35.68 25.45 -36.00
N GLY A 425 -35.18 24.37 -36.59
CA GLY A 425 -34.70 24.38 -37.98
C GLY A 425 -35.86 24.66 -38.97
N LEU A 426 -37.03 24.05 -38.76
CA LEU A 426 -38.21 24.29 -39.57
C LEU A 426 -38.76 25.72 -39.40
N ALA A 427 -38.74 26.24 -38.18
CA ALA A 427 -39.17 27.64 -37.91
C ALA A 427 -38.21 28.67 -38.54
N LEU A 428 -36.88 28.40 -38.55
CA LEU A 428 -35.92 29.24 -39.25
C LEU A 428 -36.09 29.20 -40.79
N LEU A 429 -36.39 28.02 -41.37
CA LEU A 429 -36.66 27.88 -42.76
C LEU A 429 -37.96 28.61 -43.17
N SER A 430 -39.01 28.58 -42.34
CA SER A 430 -40.26 29.30 -42.58
C SER A 430 -40.15 30.83 -42.38
N ALA A 431 -39.14 31.31 -41.71
CA ALA A 431 -38.86 32.74 -41.57
C ALA A 431 -37.92 33.29 -42.66
N LEU A 432 -37.31 32.41 -43.45
CA LEU A 432 -36.43 32.75 -44.59
C LEU A 432 -37.12 32.60 -45.97
N LEU A 433 -38.33 32.01 -46.00
CA LEU A 433 -39.27 31.99 -47.14
C LEU A 433 -40.37 33.00 -46.95
#